data_629374b30b87f9e41336d89189c2bc00
#
_entry.id   629374b30b87f9e41336d89189c2bc00
#
_cell.length_a   1.000
_cell.length_b   1.000
_cell.length_c   1.000
_cell.angle_alpha   90.00
_cell.angle_beta   90.00
_cell.angle_gamma   90.00
#
_symmetry.space_group_name_H-M   'P 1'
#
loop_
_entity.id
_entity.type
_entity.pdbx_description
1 polymer ?
#
loop_
_entity_poly.entity_id
_entity_poly.type
_entity_poly.pdbx_seq_one_letter_code
_entity_poly.pdbx_strand_id
1 'polypeptide(L)'
;MRKLLKSFKTEISPTIEQKIKINKTIGTCRYVYNFYLDHNKTLYDNGEKFMTGKSFSVWLNNEYIPNNPDKIWIKEAYSKAVKKSIEDGCTAFTRFFKHQSAFPNFKKKGKSDVKMYFVKNNPKDCRCESCLLYTSPSPRDPKTSR
;
A
#
# COMPACT_ATOMS: atom_id res chain seq x y z
N MET A 1 26.19 -11.13 14.86
CA MET A 1 25.76 -9.83 15.41
C MET A 1 24.25 -9.67 15.25
N ARG A 2 23.59 -9.31 16.30
CA ARG A 2 22.14 -9.18 16.30
C ARG A 2 21.73 -7.80 15.75
N LYS A 3 20.88 -7.76 14.72
CA LYS A 3 20.33 -6.49 14.22
C LYS A 3 19.11 -6.12 15.07
N LEU A 4 19.11 -4.90 15.59
CA LEU A 4 17.97 -4.37 16.32
C LEU A 4 17.14 -3.52 15.40
N LEU A 5 15.86 -3.91 15.19
CA LEU A 5 14.91 -3.12 14.41
C LEU A 5 14.15 -2.20 15.36
N LYS A 6 14.10 -0.92 15.00
CA LYS A 6 13.35 0.09 15.74
C LYS A 6 12.34 0.77 14.84
N SER A 7 11.19 1.05 15.40
CA SER A 7 10.14 1.85 14.74
C SER A 7 9.98 3.16 15.50
N PHE A 8 9.73 4.21 14.76
CA PHE A 8 9.46 5.54 15.31
C PHE A 8 8.11 6.01 14.84
N LYS A 9 7.37 6.64 15.73
CA LYS A 9 6.09 7.23 15.42
C LYS A 9 6.20 8.74 15.57
N THR A 10 5.80 9.48 14.54
CA THR A 10 5.83 10.94 14.59
C THR A 10 4.57 11.49 13.92
N GLU A 11 4.21 12.69 14.29
CA GLU A 11 3.10 13.40 13.70
C GLU A 11 3.59 14.27 12.55
N ILE A 12 2.79 14.35 11.49
CA ILE A 12 3.09 15.22 10.34
C ILE A 12 1.96 16.23 10.18
N SER A 13 2.31 17.41 9.67
CA SER A 13 1.36 18.48 9.36
C SER A 13 1.36 18.75 7.86
N PRO A 14 0.61 17.98 7.07
CA PRO A 14 0.62 18.16 5.62
C PRO A 14 -0.11 19.44 5.21
N THR A 15 0.32 20.03 4.10
CA THR A 15 -0.41 21.13 3.46
C THR A 15 -1.73 20.59 2.90
N ILE A 16 -2.64 21.49 2.50
CA ILE A 16 -3.93 21.09 1.92
C ILE A 16 -3.72 20.22 0.69
N GLU A 17 -2.80 20.58 -0.19
CA GLU A 17 -2.50 19.82 -1.41
C GLU A 17 -1.94 18.43 -1.08
N GLN A 18 -1.03 18.36 -0.12
CA GLN A 18 -0.47 17.09 0.35
C GLN A 18 -1.56 16.20 0.96
N LYS A 19 -2.46 16.80 1.74
CA LYS A 19 -3.57 16.08 2.37
C LYS A 19 -4.50 15.46 1.32
N ILE A 20 -4.83 16.22 0.28
CA ILE A 20 -5.65 15.73 -0.83
C ILE A 20 -4.95 14.55 -1.51
N LYS A 21 -3.66 14.68 -1.79
CA LYS A 21 -2.87 13.62 -2.44
C LYS A 21 -2.77 12.36 -1.58
N ILE A 22 -2.56 12.53 -0.28
CA ILE A 22 -2.52 11.42 0.69
C ILE A 22 -3.87 10.70 0.69
N ASN A 23 -4.97 11.44 0.79
CA ASN A 23 -6.30 10.85 0.82
C ASN A 23 -6.66 10.13 -0.48
N LYS A 24 -6.26 10.68 -1.62
CA LYS A 24 -6.42 10.01 -2.92
C LYS A 24 -5.64 8.70 -2.97
N THR A 25 -4.40 8.71 -2.52
CA THR A 25 -3.56 7.50 -2.50
C THR A 25 -4.16 6.44 -1.59
N ILE A 26 -4.61 6.81 -0.39
CA ILE A 26 -5.27 5.88 0.55
C ILE A 26 -6.53 5.29 -0.09
N GLY A 27 -7.35 6.12 -0.72
CA GLY A 27 -8.56 5.67 -1.40
C GLY A 27 -8.26 4.70 -2.55
N THR A 28 -7.23 5.01 -3.33
CA THR A 28 -6.79 4.14 -4.44
C THR A 28 -6.26 2.81 -3.91
N CYS A 29 -5.46 2.82 -2.85
CA CYS A 29 -4.95 1.60 -2.23
C CYS A 29 -6.09 0.71 -1.73
N ARG A 30 -7.11 1.31 -1.10
CA ARG A 30 -8.28 0.58 -0.64
C ARG A 30 -9.06 -0.01 -1.81
N TYR A 31 -9.26 0.77 -2.86
CA TYR A 31 -9.96 0.31 -4.07
C TYR A 31 -9.23 -0.88 -4.71
N VAL A 32 -7.93 -0.75 -4.91
CA VAL A 32 -7.12 -1.80 -5.56
C VAL A 32 -7.06 -3.06 -4.69
N TYR A 33 -6.95 -2.90 -3.38
CA TYR A 33 -7.02 -4.03 -2.46
C TYR A 33 -8.34 -4.79 -2.62
N ASN A 34 -9.45 -4.07 -2.58
CA ASN A 34 -10.77 -4.68 -2.74
C ASN A 34 -10.95 -5.31 -4.13
N PHE A 35 -10.43 -4.66 -5.16
CA PHE A 35 -10.48 -5.17 -6.53
C PHE A 35 -9.69 -6.48 -6.65
N TYR A 36 -8.52 -6.55 -6.02
CA TYR A 36 -7.74 -7.78 -5.97
C TYR A 36 -8.49 -8.91 -5.28
N LEU A 37 -9.14 -8.62 -4.15
CA LEU A 37 -9.94 -9.61 -3.44
C LEU A 37 -11.11 -10.10 -4.29
N ASP A 38 -11.84 -9.19 -4.91
CA ASP A 38 -13.00 -9.53 -5.73
C ASP A 38 -12.60 -10.37 -6.94
N HIS A 39 -11.51 -9.96 -7.60
CA HIS A 39 -11.00 -10.68 -8.77
C HIS A 39 -10.64 -12.13 -8.42
N ASN A 40 -9.90 -12.34 -7.34
CA ASN A 40 -9.52 -13.68 -6.90
C ASN A 40 -10.70 -14.49 -6.36
N LYS A 41 -11.68 -13.82 -5.74
CA LYS A 41 -12.91 -14.48 -5.34
C LYS A 41 -13.65 -15.03 -6.55
N THR A 42 -13.78 -14.21 -7.58
CA THR A 42 -14.42 -14.64 -8.85
C THR A 42 -13.68 -15.82 -9.48
N LEU A 43 -12.35 -15.77 -9.51
CA LEU A 43 -11.54 -16.88 -10.00
C LEU A 43 -11.79 -18.17 -9.18
N TYR A 44 -11.83 -18.02 -7.87
CA TYR A 44 -12.07 -19.14 -6.97
C TYR A 44 -13.46 -19.76 -7.20
N ASP A 45 -14.49 -18.92 -7.31
CA ASP A 45 -15.86 -19.35 -7.53
C ASP A 45 -16.02 -20.06 -8.89
N ASN A 46 -15.22 -19.67 -9.88
CA ASN A 46 -15.20 -20.30 -11.20
C ASN A 46 -14.29 -21.54 -11.27
N GLY A 47 -13.60 -21.88 -10.19
CA GLY A 47 -12.65 -22.98 -10.17
C GLY A 47 -11.36 -22.69 -10.93
N GLU A 48 -11.05 -21.42 -11.15
CA GLU A 48 -9.86 -21.01 -11.88
C GLU A 48 -8.67 -20.82 -10.94
N LYS A 49 -7.50 -20.72 -11.56
CA LYS A 49 -6.26 -20.61 -10.81
C LYS A 49 -6.13 -19.27 -10.10
N PHE A 50 -5.73 -19.32 -8.83
CA PHE A 50 -5.45 -18.13 -8.03
C PHE A 50 -4.38 -17.24 -8.68
N MET A 51 -4.67 -15.95 -8.74
CA MET A 51 -3.75 -14.95 -9.29
C MET A 51 -2.94 -14.31 -8.16
N THR A 52 -1.61 -14.44 -8.25
CA THR A 52 -0.71 -13.84 -7.25
C THR A 52 -0.70 -12.32 -7.36
N GLY A 53 -0.25 -11.64 -6.30
CA GLY A 53 -0.15 -10.19 -6.30
C GLY A 53 0.72 -9.65 -7.45
N LYS A 54 1.81 -10.34 -7.74
CA LYS A 54 2.70 -9.94 -8.85
C LYS A 54 1.99 -10.04 -10.21
N SER A 55 1.35 -11.17 -10.46
CA SER A 55 0.61 -11.40 -11.71
C SER A 55 -0.53 -10.41 -11.87
N PHE A 56 -1.25 -10.15 -10.80
CA PHE A 56 -2.33 -9.16 -10.79
C PHE A 56 -1.81 -7.74 -11.09
N SER A 57 -0.69 -7.36 -10.51
CA SER A 57 -0.09 -6.05 -10.75
C SER A 57 0.30 -5.87 -12.21
N VAL A 58 0.89 -6.89 -12.83
CA VAL A 58 1.25 -6.89 -14.25
C VAL A 58 0.00 -6.78 -15.11
N TRP A 59 -1.00 -7.60 -14.86
CA TRP A 59 -2.27 -7.59 -15.57
C TRP A 59 -2.97 -6.23 -15.45
N LEU A 60 -3.04 -5.68 -14.23
CA LEU A 60 -3.68 -4.40 -13.96
C LEU A 60 -3.06 -3.27 -14.78
N ASN A 61 -1.74 -3.20 -14.79
CA ASN A 61 -1.02 -2.10 -15.45
C ASN A 61 -0.92 -2.24 -16.96
N ASN A 62 -0.84 -3.46 -17.46
CA ASN A 62 -0.58 -3.72 -18.88
C ASN A 62 -1.83 -4.03 -19.69
N GLU A 63 -2.87 -4.54 -19.05
CA GLU A 63 -4.10 -4.94 -19.73
C GLU A 63 -5.34 -4.18 -19.24
N TYR A 64 -5.58 -4.20 -17.94
CA TYR A 64 -6.83 -3.65 -17.39
C TYR A 64 -6.92 -2.12 -17.57
N ILE A 65 -5.91 -1.38 -17.11
CA ILE A 65 -5.94 0.08 -17.18
C ILE A 65 -5.92 0.59 -18.62
N PRO A 66 -5.08 0.06 -19.54
CA PRO A 66 -5.12 0.50 -20.95
C PRO A 66 -6.47 0.24 -21.61
N ASN A 67 -7.15 -0.83 -21.25
CA ASN A 67 -8.46 -1.17 -21.82
C ASN A 67 -9.63 -0.44 -21.14
N ASN A 68 -9.37 0.22 -20.02
CA ASN A 68 -10.38 0.96 -19.26
C ASN A 68 -9.87 2.38 -18.96
N PRO A 69 -9.95 3.31 -19.94
CA PRO A 69 -9.42 4.67 -19.76
C PRO A 69 -10.02 5.42 -18.57
N ASP A 70 -11.23 5.05 -18.15
CA ASP A 70 -11.89 5.62 -16.97
C ASP A 70 -11.19 5.24 -15.65
N LYS A 71 -10.28 4.27 -15.69
CA LYS A 71 -9.52 3.81 -14.52
C LYS A 71 -8.09 4.34 -14.47
N ILE A 72 -7.74 5.26 -15.36
CA ILE A 72 -6.38 5.83 -15.40
C ILE A 72 -5.98 6.51 -14.07
N TRP A 73 -6.97 6.96 -13.30
CA TRP A 73 -6.73 7.58 -12.00
C TRP A 73 -5.98 6.67 -11.01
N ILE A 74 -6.01 5.36 -11.23
CA ILE A 74 -5.25 4.41 -10.41
C ILE A 74 -3.75 4.70 -10.52
N LYS A 75 -3.29 5.12 -11.69
CA LYS A 75 -1.87 5.45 -11.91
C LYS A 75 -1.46 6.80 -11.33
N GLU A 76 -2.42 7.64 -10.95
CA GLU A 76 -2.13 8.91 -10.28
C GLU A 76 -1.65 8.73 -8.85
N ALA A 77 -1.99 7.61 -8.22
CA ALA A 77 -1.51 7.30 -6.89
C ALA A 77 -0.07 6.78 -6.94
N TYR A 78 0.61 6.87 -5.81
CA TYR A 78 1.99 6.40 -5.70
C TYR A 78 2.05 4.89 -5.94
N SER A 79 2.75 4.48 -7.00
CA SER A 79 2.74 3.10 -7.49
C SER A 79 3.20 2.06 -6.46
N LYS A 80 4.18 2.40 -5.63
CA LYS A 80 4.69 1.48 -4.61
C LYS A 80 3.67 1.25 -3.49
N ALA A 81 2.88 2.28 -3.13
CA ALA A 81 1.82 2.13 -2.16
C ALA A 81 0.70 1.24 -2.70
N VAL A 82 0.33 1.41 -3.97
CA VAL A 82 -0.67 0.57 -4.65
C VAL A 82 -0.17 -0.88 -4.72
N LYS A 83 1.08 -1.08 -5.12
CA LYS A 83 1.68 -2.40 -5.20
C LYS A 83 1.69 -3.09 -3.83
N LYS A 84 2.04 -2.36 -2.78
CA LYS A 84 2.03 -2.90 -1.42
C LYS A 84 0.64 -3.31 -0.99
N SER A 85 -0.37 -2.56 -1.38
CA SER A 85 -1.77 -2.89 -1.11
C SER A 85 -2.18 -4.22 -1.75
N ILE A 86 -1.74 -4.47 -2.98
CA ILE A 86 -1.96 -5.75 -3.68
C ILE A 86 -1.24 -6.89 -2.94
N GLU A 87 -0.01 -6.67 -2.50
CA GLU A 87 0.76 -7.67 -1.75
C GLU A 87 0.08 -8.01 -0.42
N ASP A 88 -0.51 -7.02 0.25
CA ASP A 88 -1.25 -7.24 1.48
C ASP A 88 -2.47 -8.15 1.23
N GLY A 89 -3.17 -7.94 0.13
CA GLY A 89 -4.28 -8.82 -0.30
C GLY A 89 -3.79 -10.24 -0.57
N CYS A 90 -2.68 -10.38 -1.26
CA CYS A 90 -2.07 -11.67 -1.54
C CYS A 90 -1.68 -12.40 -0.25
N THR A 91 -1.10 -11.68 0.71
CA THR A 91 -0.74 -12.22 2.02
C THR A 91 -1.99 -12.68 2.78
N ALA A 92 -3.07 -11.90 2.71
CA ALA A 92 -4.33 -12.27 3.35
C ALA A 92 -4.90 -13.58 2.79
N PHE A 93 -4.87 -13.77 1.47
CA PHE A 93 -5.28 -15.03 0.85
C PHE A 93 -4.34 -16.19 1.23
N THR A 94 -3.04 -15.94 1.27
CA THR A 94 -2.06 -16.94 1.67
C THR A 94 -2.35 -17.46 3.09
N ARG A 95 -2.67 -16.55 4.01
CA ARG A 95 -3.05 -16.91 5.37
C ARG A 95 -4.36 -17.71 5.41
N PHE A 96 -5.32 -17.33 4.58
CA PHE A 96 -6.57 -18.07 4.46
C PHE A 96 -6.33 -19.50 3.96
N PHE A 97 -5.54 -19.66 2.91
CA PHE A 97 -5.23 -21.00 2.37
C PHE A 97 -4.44 -21.87 3.36
N LYS A 98 -3.66 -21.24 4.24
CA LYS A 98 -2.94 -21.95 5.31
C LYS A 98 -3.80 -22.16 6.56
N HIS A 99 -5.07 -21.85 6.50
CA HIS A 99 -6.02 -21.96 7.63
C HIS A 99 -5.59 -21.15 8.86
N GLN A 100 -4.85 -20.05 8.65
CA GLN A 100 -4.39 -19.17 9.72
C GLN A 100 -5.34 -18.00 9.96
N SER A 101 -6.25 -17.73 9.03
CA SER A 101 -7.22 -16.65 9.14
C SER A 101 -8.47 -16.97 8.33
N ALA A 102 -9.55 -16.24 8.61
CA ALA A 102 -10.77 -16.32 7.82
C ALA A 102 -10.57 -15.72 6.43
N PHE A 103 -11.57 -15.87 5.56
CA PHE A 103 -11.55 -15.29 4.23
C PHE A 103 -11.38 -13.76 4.32
N PRO A 104 -10.51 -13.17 3.46
CA PRO A 104 -10.25 -11.73 3.51
C PRO A 104 -11.51 -10.90 3.30
N ASN A 105 -11.67 -9.85 4.09
CA ASN A 105 -12.81 -8.94 4.03
C ASN A 105 -12.46 -7.68 3.24
N PHE A 106 -13.47 -7.13 2.55
CA PHE A 106 -13.33 -5.84 1.88
C PHE A 106 -13.10 -4.72 2.89
N LYS A 107 -12.24 -3.78 2.52
CA LYS A 107 -11.99 -2.57 3.32
C LYS A 107 -13.05 -1.52 3.01
N LYS A 108 -13.57 -0.88 4.04
CA LYS A 108 -14.61 0.14 3.92
C LYS A 108 -14.12 1.47 4.49
N LYS A 109 -14.49 2.55 3.81
CA LYS A 109 -14.19 3.91 4.29
C LYS A 109 -14.85 4.12 5.65
N GLY A 110 -14.09 4.65 6.61
CA GLY A 110 -14.59 4.94 7.94
C GLY A 110 -14.65 3.75 8.90
N LYS A 111 -14.45 2.53 8.40
CA LYS A 111 -14.46 1.32 9.23
C LYS A 111 -13.13 0.60 9.27
N SER A 112 -12.39 0.65 8.16
CA SER A 112 -11.07 0.03 8.08
C SER A 112 -10.00 1.05 8.42
N ASP A 113 -8.86 0.57 8.87
CA ASP A 113 -7.71 1.43 9.17
C ASP A 113 -7.35 2.29 7.97
N VAL A 114 -7.15 3.56 8.22
CA VAL A 114 -6.69 4.52 7.23
C VAL A 114 -5.17 4.46 7.19
N LYS A 115 -4.62 3.78 6.19
CA LYS A 115 -3.17 3.64 6.09
C LYS A 115 -2.72 3.39 4.67
N MET A 116 -1.50 3.78 4.41
CA MET A 116 -0.78 3.44 3.19
C MET A 116 0.68 3.20 3.55
N TYR A 117 1.35 2.38 2.77
CA TYR A 117 2.75 2.04 3.00
C TYR A 117 3.60 2.52 1.83
N PHE A 118 4.74 3.10 2.16
CA PHE A 118 5.78 3.43 1.19
C PHE A 118 6.98 2.54 1.46
N VAL A 119 7.29 1.66 0.51
CA VAL A 119 8.44 0.77 0.63
C VAL A 119 9.66 1.50 0.09
N LYS A 120 10.70 1.60 0.90
CA LYS A 120 11.95 2.23 0.50
C LYS A 120 12.93 1.16 0.05
N ASN A 121 13.11 1.05 -1.25
CA ASN A 121 14.06 0.09 -1.84
C ASN A 121 15.40 0.74 -2.18
N ASN A 122 15.40 2.03 -2.49
CA ASN A 122 16.59 2.79 -2.86
C ASN A 122 16.73 4.02 -1.96
N PRO A 123 17.97 4.54 -1.80
CA PRO A 123 18.18 5.76 -1.03
C PRO A 123 17.37 6.96 -1.55
N LYS A 124 17.02 6.97 -2.84
CA LYS A 124 16.23 8.04 -3.45
C LYS A 124 14.73 7.87 -3.28
N ASP A 125 14.28 6.68 -2.87
CA ASP A 125 12.86 6.40 -2.69
C ASP A 125 12.34 7.02 -1.41
N CYS A 126 11.10 7.47 -1.45
CA CYS A 126 10.38 7.99 -0.28
C CYS A 126 11.18 9.06 0.47
N ARG A 127 11.80 9.97 -0.26
CA ARG A 127 12.56 11.06 0.34
C ARG A 127 11.59 12.08 0.93
N CYS A 128 11.72 12.30 2.21
CA CYS A 128 10.97 13.33 2.92
C CYS A 128 11.95 14.40 3.41
N GLU A 129 12.00 15.50 2.71
CA GLU A 129 12.92 16.61 3.06
C GLU A 129 12.56 17.20 4.41
N SER A 130 11.29 17.34 4.70
CA SER A 130 10.85 17.83 6.00
C SER A 130 11.33 16.94 7.15
N CYS A 131 11.27 15.64 6.96
CA CYS A 131 11.80 14.70 7.95
C CYS A 131 13.31 14.84 8.12
N LEU A 132 14.04 15.11 7.04
CA LEU A 132 15.47 15.32 7.09
C LEU A 132 15.81 16.59 7.87
N LEU A 133 15.01 17.64 7.71
CA LEU A 133 15.21 18.91 8.44
C LEU A 133 14.99 18.71 9.94
N TYR A 134 14.04 17.88 10.34
CA TYR A 134 13.75 17.66 11.76
C TYR A 134 14.60 16.57 12.39
N THR A 135 15.11 15.64 11.61
CA THR A 135 15.92 14.55 12.12
C THR A 135 17.39 14.85 12.12
N SER A 136 17.80 15.93 11.51
CA SER A 136 19.20 16.30 11.42
C SER A 136 19.64 17.17 12.57
N PRO A 137 19.12 17.56 13.51
CA PRO A 137 19.72 18.14 14.70
C PRO A 137 19.55 17.24 15.87
N SER A 138 19.18 17.31 15.93
CA SER A 138 18.63 16.98 16.35
C SER A 138 18.89 16.39 16.89
N PRO A 139 19.21 16.57 17.27
CA PRO A 139 18.99 15.97 17.32
C PRO A 139 18.97 15.49 17.84
N ARG A 140 18.99 15.30 18.35
CA ARG A 140 18.39 14.62 18.23
C ARG A 140 18.40 14.02 18.32
N ASP A 141 18.73 14.21 19.09
CA ASP A 141 18.32 13.51 18.70
C ASP A 141 18.60 13.19 18.65
N PRO A 142 18.91 13.48 19.14
CA PRO A 142 18.73 12.96 18.61
C PRO A 142 18.68 12.64 18.57
N LYS A 143 18.54 12.66 18.92
CA LYS A 143 18.01 12.23 18.41
C LYS A 143 17.73 11.95 18.06
N THR A 144 18.02 12.11 18.78
CA THR A 144 17.53 11.72 18.09
C THR A 144 17.46 11.49 17.83
N SER A 145 17.60 11.70 18.28
CA SER A 145 17.24 11.31 17.59
C SER A 145 17.28 11.13 17.58
N ARG A 146 17.31 11.14 18.04
CA ARG A 146 16.95 10.79 17.66
C ARG A 146 16.69 10.53 17.59
#